data_67ba02e0d31377bf0b0a118692854d44
#
_entry.id   67ba02e0d31377bf0b0a118692854d44
#
_cell.length_a   1.000
_cell.length_b   1.000
_cell.length_c   1.000
_cell.angle_alpha   90.00
_cell.angle_beta   90.00
_cell.angle_gamma   90.00
#
_symmetry.space_group_name_H-M   'P 1'
#
loop_
_entity.id
_entity.type
_entity.pdbx_description
1 polymer ?
#
loop_
_entity_poly.entity_id
_entity_poly.type
_entity_poly.pdbx_seq_one_letter_code
_entity_poly.pdbx_strand_id
1 'polypeptide(L)'
;MQSYPVKQHLLLQAMMSASDMFVPSTQKKGMIFLDEVIHFFEKNDIFYTPDAQFQGKSGYIHKVDFIIPKGKKKPERFVYAINTPRKNNVTAVLFMWEDIQKNRTVENKMIAMLNDDKNIAEDAIEAFSNYAAMPIHWSKRNDYIPDLKIA
;
A
#
# COMPACT_ATOMS: atom_id res chain seq x y z
N MET A 1 -8.34 35.63 17.18
CA MET A 1 -7.29 34.86 16.52
C MET A 1 -7.38 33.37 16.78
N GLN A 2 -7.75 32.97 17.98
CA GLN A 2 -7.83 31.57 18.29
C GLN A 2 -8.92 30.81 17.51
N SER A 3 -9.98 31.49 17.09
CA SER A 3 -11.01 30.90 16.25
C SER A 3 -10.60 30.76 14.79
N TYR A 4 -9.52 31.44 14.39
CA TYR A 4 -9.09 31.47 13.01
C TYR A 4 -8.61 30.08 12.51
N PRO A 5 -7.76 29.35 13.23
CA PRO A 5 -7.39 28.01 12.82
C PRO A 5 -8.59 27.06 12.74
N VAL A 6 -9.54 27.19 13.64
CA VAL A 6 -10.75 26.38 13.64
C VAL A 6 -11.58 26.66 12.39
N LYS A 7 -11.73 27.93 12.02
CA LYS A 7 -12.45 28.31 10.82
C LYS A 7 -11.79 27.75 9.57
N GLN A 8 -10.46 27.80 9.50
CA GLN A 8 -9.73 27.23 8.38
C GLN A 8 -9.94 25.72 8.28
N HIS A 9 -9.92 25.05 9.42
CA HIS A 9 -10.12 23.60 9.45
C HIS A 9 -11.52 23.22 8.95
N LEU A 10 -12.55 23.93 9.37
CA LEU A 10 -13.92 23.70 8.92
C LEU A 10 -14.06 23.94 7.43
N LEU A 11 -13.44 25.00 6.92
CA LEU A 11 -13.46 25.30 5.49
C LEU A 11 -12.79 24.20 4.68
N LEU A 12 -11.65 23.70 5.14
CA LEU A 12 -10.94 22.58 4.50
C LEU A 12 -11.80 21.33 4.47
N GLN A 13 -12.48 21.00 5.55
CA GLN A 13 -13.38 19.86 5.61
C GLN A 13 -14.51 19.98 4.59
N ALA A 14 -15.11 21.16 4.47
CA ALA A 14 -16.17 21.40 3.51
C ALA A 14 -15.64 21.23 2.07
N MET A 15 -14.45 21.74 1.78
CA MET A 15 -13.83 21.58 0.47
C MET A 15 -13.52 20.12 0.15
N MET A 16 -13.02 19.37 1.12
CA MET A 16 -12.74 17.95 0.94
C MET A 16 -14.01 17.15 0.68
N SER A 17 -15.09 17.44 1.40
CA SER A 17 -16.36 16.78 1.17
C SER A 17 -16.93 17.08 -0.22
N ALA A 18 -16.81 18.32 -0.68
CA ALA A 18 -17.20 18.68 -2.02
C ALA A 18 -16.35 17.98 -3.07
N SER A 19 -15.06 17.84 -2.81
CA SER A 19 -14.13 17.14 -3.71
C SER A 19 -14.47 15.67 -3.83
N ASP A 20 -14.94 15.03 -2.76
CA ASP A 20 -15.32 13.62 -2.77
C ASP A 20 -16.43 13.34 -3.79
N MET A 21 -17.31 14.31 -4.04
CA MET A 21 -18.37 14.16 -5.03
C MET A 21 -17.83 14.10 -6.46
N PHE A 22 -16.62 14.62 -6.68
CA PHE A 22 -15.99 14.71 -7.98
C PHE A 22 -14.72 13.84 -8.12
N VAL A 23 -14.50 12.91 -7.19
CA VAL A 23 -13.37 11.99 -7.27
C VAL A 23 -13.50 11.13 -8.53
N PRO A 24 -12.47 11.06 -9.36
CA PRO A 24 -12.50 10.21 -10.55
C PRO A 24 -12.79 8.75 -10.22
N SER A 25 -13.49 8.06 -11.10
CA SER A 25 -13.88 6.65 -10.90
C SER A 25 -12.66 5.76 -10.63
N THR A 26 -11.51 6.04 -11.23
CA THR A 26 -10.27 5.29 -11.00
C THR A 26 -9.76 5.42 -9.57
N GLN A 27 -9.84 6.62 -8.99
CA GLN A 27 -9.46 6.85 -7.60
C GLN A 27 -10.44 6.18 -6.65
N LYS A 28 -11.74 6.23 -6.94
CA LYS A 28 -12.75 5.54 -6.13
C LYS A 28 -12.53 4.04 -6.12
N LYS A 29 -12.21 3.45 -7.27
CA LYS A 29 -11.90 2.02 -7.35
C LYS A 29 -10.66 1.65 -6.56
N GLY A 30 -9.62 2.50 -6.59
CA GLY A 30 -8.44 2.32 -5.78
C GLY A 30 -8.73 2.35 -4.29
N MET A 31 -9.56 3.29 -3.84
CA MET A 31 -9.99 3.39 -2.44
C MET A 31 -10.82 2.18 -2.02
N ILE A 32 -11.68 1.69 -2.90
CA ILE A 32 -12.49 0.50 -2.64
C ILE A 32 -11.58 -0.72 -2.48
N PHE A 33 -10.59 -0.87 -3.33
CA PHE A 33 -9.65 -1.98 -3.24
C PHE A 33 -8.85 -1.92 -1.95
N LEU A 34 -8.38 -0.73 -1.57
CA LEU A 34 -7.66 -0.54 -0.31
C LEU A 34 -8.53 -0.96 0.88
N ASP A 35 -9.80 -0.56 0.89
CA ASP A 35 -10.75 -0.95 1.94
C ASP A 35 -10.98 -2.45 1.97
N GLU A 36 -11.02 -3.10 0.82
CA GLU A 36 -11.14 -4.56 0.75
C GLU A 36 -9.93 -5.25 1.38
N VAL A 37 -8.73 -4.72 1.16
CA VAL A 37 -7.51 -5.26 1.77
C VAL A 37 -7.55 -5.08 3.29
N ILE A 38 -7.97 -3.91 3.76
CA ILE A 38 -8.14 -3.65 5.20
C ILE A 38 -9.12 -4.64 5.81
N HIS A 39 -10.26 -4.83 5.18
CA HIS A 39 -11.28 -5.77 5.65
C HIS A 39 -10.73 -7.20 5.71
N PHE A 40 -9.97 -7.59 4.70
CA PHE A 40 -9.33 -8.91 4.66
C PHE A 40 -8.34 -9.08 5.82
N PHE A 41 -7.53 -8.07 6.10
CA PHE A 41 -6.58 -8.12 7.20
C PHE A 41 -7.29 -8.25 8.56
N GLU A 42 -8.32 -7.43 8.78
CA GLU A 42 -9.06 -7.45 10.03
C GLU A 42 -9.83 -8.77 10.23
N LYS A 43 -10.42 -9.28 9.18
CA LYS A 43 -11.15 -10.55 9.23
C LYS A 43 -10.26 -11.73 9.60
N ASN A 44 -8.99 -11.69 9.20
CA ASN A 44 -8.05 -12.79 9.40
C ASN A 44 -7.04 -12.52 10.52
N ASP A 45 -7.29 -11.49 11.34
CA ASP A 45 -6.44 -11.12 12.48
C ASP A 45 -4.98 -10.87 12.06
N ILE A 46 -4.80 -10.23 10.91
CA ILE A 46 -3.49 -9.82 10.43
C ILE A 46 -3.19 -8.43 11.00
N PHE A 47 -2.14 -8.32 11.80
CA PHE A 47 -1.74 -7.05 12.38
C PHE A 47 -1.01 -6.20 11.35
N TYR A 48 -1.36 -4.92 11.28
CA TYR A 48 -0.76 -4.00 10.34
C TYR A 48 -0.81 -2.57 10.88
N THR A 49 0.10 -1.73 10.38
CA THR A 49 0.07 -0.29 10.59
C THR A 49 -0.25 0.35 9.25
N PRO A 50 -1.33 1.13 9.14
CA PRO A 50 -1.68 1.79 7.88
C PRO A 50 -0.90 3.08 7.68
N ASP A 51 -0.80 3.51 6.43
CA ASP A 51 -0.32 4.85 6.05
C ASP A 51 1.05 5.23 6.65
N ALA A 52 1.97 4.28 6.68
CA ALA A 52 3.32 4.54 7.15
C ALA A 52 4.08 5.38 6.12
N GLN A 53 4.90 6.31 6.59
CA GLN A 53 5.70 7.18 5.72
C GLN A 53 7.17 6.98 6.01
N PHE A 54 7.97 6.91 4.95
CA PHE A 54 9.42 6.75 5.03
C PHE A 54 10.10 7.67 4.05
N GLN A 55 11.21 8.26 4.49
CA GLN A 55 12.04 9.04 3.59
C GLN A 55 13.02 8.12 2.87
N GLY A 56 13.09 8.24 1.55
CA GLY A 56 14.04 7.51 0.74
C GLY A 56 15.37 8.23 0.60
N LYS A 57 16.33 7.57 -0.01
CA LYS A 57 17.64 8.15 -0.31
C LYS A 57 17.51 9.42 -1.17
N SER A 58 16.53 9.45 -2.06
CA SER A 58 16.28 10.62 -2.91
C SER A 58 15.85 11.86 -2.14
N GLY A 59 15.41 11.70 -0.90
CA GLY A 59 14.81 12.77 -0.11
C GLY A 59 13.28 12.79 -0.20
N TYR A 60 12.70 12.08 -1.14
CA TYR A 60 11.25 11.96 -1.23
C TYR A 60 10.69 11.17 -0.06
N ILE A 61 9.53 11.60 0.43
CA ILE A 61 8.78 10.87 1.44
C ILE A 61 7.77 9.99 0.72
N HIS A 62 7.86 8.68 0.97
CA HIS A 62 6.99 7.69 0.35
C HIS A 62 6.01 7.14 1.35
N LYS A 63 4.75 7.02 0.93
CA LYS A 63 3.71 6.39 1.72
C LYS A 63 3.65 4.91 1.39
N VAL A 64 3.62 4.08 2.42
CA VAL A 64 3.43 2.63 2.30
C VAL A 64 2.04 2.32 2.82
N ASP A 65 1.25 1.57 2.07
CA ASP A 65 -0.14 1.30 2.44
C ASP A 65 -0.24 0.59 3.79
N PHE A 66 0.56 -0.45 4.00
CA PHE A 66 0.55 -1.20 5.25
C PHE A 66 1.95 -1.66 5.60
N ILE A 67 2.25 -1.66 6.91
CA ILE A 67 3.45 -2.29 7.46
C ILE A 67 3.01 -3.42 8.37
N ILE A 68 3.51 -4.63 8.11
CA ILE A 68 3.31 -5.76 8.99
C ILE A 68 4.59 -5.92 9.81
N PRO A 69 4.51 -5.85 11.16
CA PRO A 69 5.70 -5.90 11.99
C PRO A 69 6.44 -7.23 11.86
N LYS A 70 7.72 -7.19 12.16
CA LYS A 70 8.52 -8.42 12.18
C LYS A 70 8.06 -9.34 13.30
N GLY A 71 8.11 -10.65 13.03
CA GLY A 71 7.92 -11.69 14.02
C GLY A 71 9.24 -12.35 14.38
N LYS A 72 9.17 -13.47 15.07
CA LYS A 72 10.39 -14.23 15.46
C LYS A 72 11.10 -14.84 14.25
N LYS A 73 10.35 -15.25 13.24
CA LYS A 73 10.88 -15.96 12.06
C LYS A 73 10.67 -15.19 10.76
N LYS A 74 9.97 -14.09 10.79
CA LYS A 74 9.60 -13.34 9.59
C LYS A 74 10.08 -11.90 9.70
N PRO A 75 10.62 -11.32 8.62
CA PRO A 75 11.02 -9.92 8.63
C PRO A 75 9.81 -8.99 8.60
N GLU A 76 10.06 -7.71 8.79
CA GLU A 76 9.06 -6.68 8.54
C GLU A 76 8.62 -6.76 7.08
N ARG A 77 7.33 -6.52 6.82
CA ARG A 77 6.80 -6.55 5.45
C ARG A 77 6.15 -5.24 5.09
N PHE A 78 6.52 -4.73 3.94
CA PHE A 78 5.92 -3.56 3.34
C PHE A 78 4.86 -4.05 2.36
N VAL A 79 3.60 -3.69 2.58
CA VAL A 79 2.49 -4.14 1.74
C VAL A 79 1.94 -2.97 0.95
N TYR A 80 1.89 -3.13 -0.35
CA TYR A 80 1.30 -2.18 -1.27
C TYR A 80 0.06 -2.80 -1.90
N ALA A 81 -1.05 -2.08 -1.90
CA ALA A 81 -2.29 -2.49 -2.56
C ALA A 81 -2.37 -1.79 -3.92
N ILE A 82 -2.30 -2.55 -5.00
CA ILE A 82 -2.27 -2.01 -6.35
C ILE A 82 -3.55 -2.41 -7.08
N ASN A 83 -4.45 -1.46 -7.24
CA ASN A 83 -5.74 -1.70 -7.89
C ASN A 83 -5.59 -1.89 -9.40
N THR A 84 -4.64 -1.20 -10.01
CA THR A 84 -4.38 -1.30 -11.45
C THR A 84 -2.91 -1.63 -11.66
N PRO A 85 -2.55 -2.93 -11.71
CA PRO A 85 -1.15 -3.35 -11.82
C PRO A 85 -0.64 -3.23 -13.25
N ARG A 86 -0.49 -2.01 -13.71
CA ARG A 86 0.11 -1.67 -15.00
C ARG A 86 1.55 -1.21 -14.79
N LYS A 87 2.33 -1.22 -15.87
CA LYS A 87 3.75 -0.88 -15.85
C LYS A 87 4.06 0.40 -15.06
N ASN A 88 3.28 1.46 -15.28
CA ASN A 88 3.52 2.74 -14.60
C ASN A 88 3.36 2.61 -13.09
N ASN A 89 2.32 1.92 -12.63
CA ASN A 89 2.04 1.76 -11.21
C ASN A 89 3.03 0.79 -10.57
N VAL A 90 3.39 -0.27 -11.26
CA VAL A 90 4.39 -1.24 -10.80
C VAL A 90 5.75 -0.57 -10.67
N THR A 91 6.16 0.18 -11.67
CA THR A 91 7.43 0.91 -11.67
C THR A 91 7.49 1.92 -10.51
N ALA A 92 6.41 2.65 -10.30
CA ALA A 92 6.34 3.64 -9.22
C ALA A 92 6.51 2.97 -7.84
N VAL A 93 5.82 1.86 -7.61
CA VAL A 93 5.91 1.13 -6.34
C VAL A 93 7.31 0.56 -6.13
N LEU A 94 7.90 -0.03 -7.16
CA LEU A 94 9.25 -0.57 -7.09
C LEU A 94 10.28 0.52 -6.79
N PHE A 95 10.14 1.69 -7.41
CA PHE A 95 11.00 2.83 -7.13
C PHE A 95 10.88 3.25 -5.66
N MET A 96 9.66 3.41 -5.18
CA MET A 96 9.42 3.82 -3.79
C MET A 96 10.09 2.86 -2.81
N TRP A 97 9.91 1.57 -3.01
CA TRP A 97 10.49 0.57 -2.12
C TRP A 97 12.01 0.57 -2.18
N GLU A 98 12.59 0.59 -3.38
CA GLU A 98 14.05 0.64 -3.55
C GLU A 98 14.65 1.89 -2.91
N ASP A 99 14.01 3.03 -3.08
CA ASP A 99 14.46 4.29 -2.52
C ASP A 99 14.47 4.24 -0.98
N ILE A 100 13.42 3.67 -0.39
CA ILE A 100 13.32 3.49 1.06
C ILE A 100 14.42 2.52 1.55
N GLN A 101 14.66 1.44 0.81
CA GLN A 101 15.65 0.43 1.22
C GLN A 101 17.04 1.00 1.39
N LYS A 102 17.41 1.99 0.62
CA LYS A 102 18.72 2.61 0.68
C LYS A 102 18.96 3.36 1.99
N ASN A 103 17.91 3.76 2.69
CA ASN A 103 18.01 4.45 3.98
C ASN A 103 17.65 3.54 5.16
N ARG A 104 17.03 2.38 4.91
CA ARG A 104 16.53 1.54 5.98
C ARG A 104 17.47 0.38 6.25
N THR A 105 17.88 0.21 7.51
CA THR A 105 18.78 -0.84 7.93
C THR A 105 18.07 -2.12 8.41
N VAL A 106 16.76 -2.01 8.72
CA VAL A 106 15.98 -3.15 9.19
C VAL A 106 15.60 -4.02 7.99
N GLU A 107 15.86 -5.32 8.13
CA GLU A 107 15.47 -6.28 7.10
C GLU A 107 13.96 -6.24 6.89
N ASN A 108 13.54 -6.17 5.63
CA ASN A 108 12.12 -6.16 5.28
C ASN A 108 11.91 -6.80 3.93
N LYS A 109 10.65 -7.14 3.67
CA LYS A 109 10.24 -7.76 2.42
C LYS A 109 9.06 -6.99 1.86
N MET A 110 9.01 -6.86 0.55
CA MET A 110 7.90 -6.21 -0.12
C MET A 110 6.83 -7.25 -0.50
N ILE A 111 5.57 -6.90 -0.26
CA ILE A 111 4.42 -7.66 -0.71
C ILE A 111 3.54 -6.73 -1.55
N ALA A 112 3.18 -7.18 -2.74
CA ALA A 112 2.30 -6.44 -3.63
C ALA A 112 0.97 -7.17 -3.74
N MET A 113 -0.09 -6.58 -3.18
CA MET A 113 -1.45 -7.11 -3.32
C MET A 113 -2.02 -6.56 -4.61
N LEU A 114 -2.25 -7.43 -5.59
CA LEU A 114 -2.63 -7.03 -6.94
C LEU A 114 -4.09 -7.37 -7.21
N ASN A 115 -4.88 -6.36 -7.54
CA ASN A 115 -6.26 -6.59 -7.99
C ASN A 115 -6.22 -7.26 -9.36
N ASP A 116 -6.71 -8.48 -9.43
CA ASP A 116 -6.71 -9.30 -10.63
C ASP A 116 -8.10 -9.50 -11.26
N ASP A 117 -9.02 -8.58 -11.01
CA ASP A 117 -10.31 -8.56 -11.71
C ASP A 117 -10.14 -8.54 -13.22
N LYS A 118 -9.06 -7.90 -13.68
CA LYS A 118 -8.61 -7.94 -15.05
C LYS A 118 -7.29 -8.67 -15.11
N ASN A 119 -6.96 -9.24 -16.26
CA ASN A 119 -5.71 -9.94 -16.43
C ASN A 119 -4.52 -9.04 -16.13
N ILE A 120 -3.59 -9.55 -15.33
CA ILE A 120 -2.34 -8.88 -15.02
C ILE A 120 -1.29 -9.34 -16.03
N ALA A 121 -0.58 -8.39 -16.61
CA ALA A 121 0.48 -8.71 -17.57
C ALA A 121 1.60 -9.51 -16.89
N GLU A 122 2.14 -10.50 -17.59
CA GLU A 122 3.20 -11.35 -17.06
C GLU A 122 4.45 -10.55 -16.69
N ASP A 123 4.77 -9.49 -17.45
CA ASP A 123 5.92 -8.65 -17.17
C ASP A 123 5.79 -7.91 -15.86
N ALA A 124 4.59 -7.57 -15.42
CA ALA A 124 4.36 -6.95 -14.10
C ALA A 124 4.70 -7.93 -12.96
N ILE A 125 4.25 -9.17 -13.09
CA ILE A 125 4.56 -10.22 -12.11
C ILE A 125 6.06 -10.49 -12.07
N GLU A 126 6.67 -10.60 -13.24
CA GLU A 126 8.11 -10.83 -13.37
C GLU A 126 8.92 -9.68 -12.74
N ALA A 127 8.49 -8.44 -12.94
CA ALA A 127 9.16 -7.28 -12.36
C ALA A 127 9.19 -7.37 -10.83
N PHE A 128 8.09 -7.72 -10.18
CA PHE A 128 8.08 -7.90 -8.73
C PHE A 128 9.00 -9.04 -8.31
N SER A 129 8.96 -10.16 -9.01
CA SER A 129 9.81 -11.30 -8.69
C SER A 129 11.29 -10.98 -8.82
N ASN A 130 11.67 -10.20 -9.83
CA ASN A 130 13.07 -9.80 -10.07
C ASN A 130 13.61 -8.89 -8.96
N TYR A 131 12.74 -8.18 -8.25
CA TYR A 131 13.11 -7.35 -7.10
C TYR A 131 12.89 -8.07 -5.78
N ALA A 132 12.74 -9.39 -5.81
CA ALA A 132 12.50 -10.22 -4.62
C ALA A 132 11.25 -9.81 -3.85
N ALA A 133 10.29 -9.16 -4.50
CA ALA A 133 8.99 -8.87 -3.94
C ALA A 133 8.06 -10.06 -4.12
N MET A 134 7.04 -10.16 -3.27
CA MET A 134 6.04 -11.21 -3.35
C MET A 134 4.76 -10.64 -3.97
N PRO A 135 4.46 -10.94 -5.25
CA PRO A 135 3.19 -10.53 -5.82
C PRO A 135 2.09 -11.51 -5.37
N ILE A 136 1.00 -10.96 -4.86
CA ILE A 136 -0.16 -11.76 -4.45
C ILE A 136 -1.36 -11.35 -5.31
N HIS A 137 -1.88 -12.28 -6.08
CA HIS A 137 -3.13 -12.07 -6.80
C HIS A 137 -4.27 -12.03 -5.79
N TRP A 138 -5.09 -11.01 -5.85
CA TRP A 138 -6.18 -10.81 -4.88
C TRP A 138 -7.10 -12.03 -4.80
N SER A 139 -7.38 -12.67 -5.92
CA SER A 139 -8.22 -13.86 -5.96
C SER A 139 -7.63 -15.05 -5.20
N LYS A 140 -6.31 -15.05 -4.97
CA LYS A 140 -5.61 -16.12 -4.27
C LYS A 140 -5.10 -15.71 -2.89
N ARG A 141 -5.60 -14.61 -2.36
CA ARG A 141 -5.10 -14.04 -1.10
C ARG A 141 -5.16 -14.99 0.09
N ASN A 142 -6.14 -15.88 0.11
CA ASN A 142 -6.30 -16.81 1.23
C ASN A 142 -5.12 -17.77 1.37
N ASP A 143 -4.46 -18.09 0.27
CA ASP A 143 -3.29 -18.98 0.28
C ASP A 143 -2.08 -18.34 0.98
N TYR A 144 -2.10 -17.03 1.13
CA TYR A 144 -0.98 -16.25 1.69
C TYR A 144 -1.22 -15.77 3.11
N ILE A 145 -2.33 -16.16 3.74
CA ILE A 145 -2.62 -15.73 5.11
C ILE A 145 -1.46 -16.07 6.08
N PRO A 146 -0.87 -17.28 6.04
CA PRO A 146 0.28 -17.55 6.91
C PRO A 146 1.47 -16.62 6.69
N ASP A 147 1.69 -16.20 5.44
CA ASP A 147 2.80 -15.29 5.11
C ASP A 147 2.57 -13.87 5.59
N LEU A 148 1.32 -13.50 5.84
CA LEU A 148 0.94 -12.16 6.29
C LEU A 148 0.88 -12.05 7.81
N LYS A 149 0.82 -13.15 8.52
CA LYS A 149 0.78 -13.14 9.99
C LYS A 149 2.18 -12.96 10.57
N ILE A 150 2.24 -12.43 11.79
CA ILE A 150 3.50 -12.18 12.49
C ILE A 150 4.18 -13.50 12.90
N ALA A 151 3.38 -14.46 13.29
CA ALA A 151 3.91 -15.76 13.75
C ALA A 151 4.12 -16.73 12.60
#